data_a98d31233493d6097ab5f29f87b12bf1
#
_entry.id   a98d31233493d6097ab5f29f87b12bf1
#
_cell.length_a   1.000
_cell.length_b   1.000
_cell.length_c   1.000
_cell.angle_alpha   90.00
_cell.angle_beta   90.00
_cell.angle_gamma   90.00
#
_symmetry.space_group_name_H-M   'P 1'
#
loop_
_entity.id
_entity.type
_entity.pdbx_description
1 polymer ?
#
loop_
_entity_poly.entity_id
_entity_poly.type
_entity_poly.pdbx_seq_one_letter_code
_entity_poly.pdbx_strand_id
1 'polypeptide(L)'
;VKVVEFLSYLNSLDIKVWLEEQKLHYQAPKGVMTSEIKQAIGTRKSEILAFLNQAKTPANTAELTIIPVSRDEDLPLSFAQQRLWFLHQLSPDSTAYNLLEALRLEGALNLVALEQSLTELIRRHEILRTTFPMVDGKPVQRIAPPSTVTWQIEDLQGLSTEEQTAQFRQMAIAAALKPFDLAGEPLVQFTLLKLSPYSYILLLKMHHIIYDGWSLSIFFGELSQLYEAFTQGLPSPLAELPIQYADFAVWQRQWLTGEVLDRQLNYWREQLAGLTPILELSTDYPRPPVQTFQGGVECFQLDRHLTQRLKQLSQESDATLFMTLLAAFLVLISRYSGQLDLVVGSPIANRNSKSVEPLMGFFANTLAFRGNLSGNPSFREFHEQVRQTTLSAYAHQDLPFEMLVEKLQLDRDLSRNPLVQVLFSLQNTPQSSSNLSGLIIENMPLPLDVRARFDLEVNYWEIPGGLEGVWCYNSDLFDATTITRIGEHFQTLLQAIVANQEMRISELPLLSPAQRHQLLVEWNDTQVDYPHDLCIHELFAEQVERNPDAVAVAFEEQQLTYDELNCRANQLAHCLRSLGVGADVLVGICVERSLEMIVGLLGILKAGGAYVPLDPDYPQERLS
;
A
#
# COMPACT_ATOMS: atom_id res chain seq x y z
N VAL A 1 -26.72 -14.45 15.61
CA VAL A 1 -25.28 -14.66 15.35
C VAL A 1 -25.16 -15.75 14.31
N LYS A 2 -24.68 -15.43 13.09
CA LYS A 2 -24.53 -16.41 12.01
C LYS A 2 -23.43 -17.43 12.37
N VAL A 3 -23.48 -18.61 11.77
CA VAL A 3 -22.53 -19.72 12.05
C VAL A 3 -21.07 -19.31 11.88
N VAL A 4 -20.78 -18.45 10.90
CA VAL A 4 -19.41 -17.95 10.63
C VAL A 4 -18.86 -17.15 11.80
N GLU A 5 -19.65 -16.25 12.40
CA GLU A 5 -19.26 -15.46 13.57
C GLU A 5 -19.00 -16.34 14.78
N PHE A 6 -19.86 -17.33 14.96
CA PHE A 6 -19.72 -18.24 16.05
C PHE A 6 -18.45 -19.11 15.91
N LEU A 7 -18.13 -19.54 14.70
CA LEU A 7 -16.88 -20.25 14.42
C LEU A 7 -15.65 -19.33 14.58
N SER A 8 -15.75 -18.07 14.15
CA SER A 8 -14.69 -17.05 14.38
C SER A 8 -14.51 -16.76 15.87
N TYR A 9 -15.60 -16.64 16.62
CA TYR A 9 -15.55 -16.50 18.09
C TYR A 9 -14.89 -17.70 18.75
N LEU A 10 -15.25 -18.93 18.35
CA LEU A 10 -14.60 -20.14 18.87
C LEU A 10 -13.10 -20.17 18.54
N ASN A 11 -12.74 -19.77 17.33
CA ASN A 11 -11.35 -19.69 16.91
C ASN A 11 -10.56 -18.61 17.68
N SER A 12 -11.17 -17.47 18.01
CA SER A 12 -10.55 -16.43 18.86
C SER A 12 -10.28 -16.91 20.30
N LEU A 13 -10.96 -17.96 20.74
CA LEU A 13 -10.74 -18.64 22.00
C LEU A 13 -9.84 -19.88 21.87
N ASP A 14 -9.19 -20.03 20.70
CA ASP A 14 -8.37 -21.21 20.35
C ASP A 14 -9.15 -22.55 20.41
N ILE A 15 -10.48 -22.47 20.23
CA ILE A 15 -11.36 -23.64 20.13
C ILE A 15 -11.49 -24.02 18.66
N LYS A 16 -10.84 -25.11 18.28
CA LYS A 16 -10.89 -25.65 16.91
C LYS A 16 -12.12 -26.56 16.77
N VAL A 17 -12.89 -26.34 15.69
CA VAL A 17 -14.09 -27.13 15.38
C VAL A 17 -13.93 -27.69 13.96
N TRP A 18 -14.10 -29.00 13.78
CA TRP A 18 -13.98 -29.66 12.47
C TRP A 18 -14.99 -30.79 12.30
N LEU A 19 -15.13 -31.22 11.06
CA LEU A 19 -15.99 -32.33 10.67
C LEU A 19 -15.15 -33.58 10.36
N GLU A 20 -15.40 -34.67 11.06
CA GLU A 20 -14.79 -35.96 10.83
C GLU A 20 -15.87 -37.06 10.85
N GLU A 21 -15.90 -37.92 9.83
CA GLU A 21 -16.93 -38.97 9.64
C GLU A 21 -18.38 -38.48 9.83
N GLN A 22 -18.70 -37.28 9.29
CA GLN A 22 -20.01 -36.60 9.46
C GLN A 22 -20.37 -36.24 10.91
N LYS A 23 -19.40 -36.27 11.82
CA LYS A 23 -19.58 -35.82 13.21
C LYS A 23 -18.79 -34.55 13.46
N LEU A 24 -19.39 -33.66 14.25
CA LEU A 24 -18.74 -32.43 14.68
C LEU A 24 -17.78 -32.75 15.82
N HIS A 25 -16.51 -32.45 15.62
CA HIS A 25 -15.45 -32.54 16.60
C HIS A 25 -14.98 -31.15 17.02
N TYR A 26 -14.49 -31.02 18.23
CA TYR A 26 -13.88 -29.78 18.72
C TYR A 26 -12.71 -30.07 19.67
N GLN A 27 -11.72 -29.19 19.67
CA GLN A 27 -10.59 -29.19 20.57
C GLN A 27 -10.44 -27.79 21.17
N ALA A 28 -10.19 -27.72 22.49
CA ALA A 28 -10.05 -26.44 23.19
C ALA A 28 -8.90 -26.53 24.21
N PRO A 29 -8.22 -25.39 24.48
CA PRO A 29 -7.25 -25.32 25.59
C PRO A 29 -7.91 -25.62 26.94
N LYS A 30 -7.10 -26.10 27.89
CA LYS A 30 -7.58 -26.48 29.21
C LYS A 30 -8.21 -25.29 29.95
N GLY A 31 -9.50 -25.38 30.29
CA GLY A 31 -10.25 -24.33 31.00
C GLY A 31 -11.03 -23.33 30.14
N VAL A 32 -10.87 -23.33 28.82
CA VAL A 32 -11.56 -22.38 27.92
C VAL A 32 -12.97 -22.86 27.55
N MET A 33 -13.22 -24.17 27.54
CA MET A 33 -14.51 -24.77 27.20
C MET A 33 -15.53 -24.65 28.36
N THR A 34 -16.30 -23.57 28.39
CA THR A 34 -17.36 -23.38 29.39
C THR A 34 -18.63 -24.17 29.04
N SER A 35 -19.52 -24.35 30.03
CA SER A 35 -20.83 -25.02 29.81
C SER A 35 -21.68 -24.27 28.79
N GLU A 36 -21.59 -22.94 28.76
CA GLU A 36 -22.30 -22.07 27.81
C GLU A 36 -21.79 -22.26 26.38
N ILE A 37 -20.47 -22.33 26.18
CA ILE A 37 -19.86 -22.59 24.87
C ILE A 37 -20.25 -23.97 24.36
N LYS A 38 -20.22 -25.01 25.22
CA LYS A 38 -20.68 -26.36 24.84
C LYS A 38 -22.16 -26.38 24.42
N GLN A 39 -23.00 -25.70 25.17
CA GLN A 39 -24.42 -25.57 24.85
C GLN A 39 -24.64 -24.82 23.54
N ALA A 40 -23.91 -23.72 23.31
CA ALA A 40 -23.98 -22.94 22.07
C ALA A 40 -23.52 -23.74 20.84
N ILE A 41 -22.46 -24.55 20.96
CA ILE A 41 -22.03 -25.51 19.93
C ILE A 41 -23.13 -26.56 19.69
N GLY A 42 -23.73 -27.09 20.74
CA GLY A 42 -24.80 -28.10 20.67
C GLY A 42 -26.06 -27.57 19.97
N THR A 43 -26.51 -26.35 20.33
CA THR A 43 -27.70 -25.70 19.75
C THR A 43 -27.53 -25.40 18.28
N ARG A 44 -26.31 -25.07 17.85
CA ARG A 44 -25.98 -24.72 16.44
C ARG A 44 -25.35 -25.86 15.66
N LYS A 45 -25.38 -27.07 16.19
CA LYS A 45 -24.71 -28.22 15.59
C LYS A 45 -25.14 -28.47 14.14
N SER A 46 -26.45 -28.39 13.84
CA SER A 46 -26.98 -28.57 12.49
C SER A 46 -26.52 -27.46 11.52
N GLU A 47 -26.47 -26.22 11.97
CA GLU A 47 -26.01 -25.07 11.18
C GLU A 47 -24.49 -25.14 10.94
N ILE A 48 -23.71 -25.51 11.97
CA ILE A 48 -22.24 -25.71 11.86
C ILE A 48 -21.94 -26.87 10.91
N LEU A 49 -22.69 -27.99 11.02
CA LEU A 49 -22.55 -29.12 10.11
C LEU A 49 -22.92 -28.77 8.67
N ALA A 50 -24.00 -28.01 8.46
CA ALA A 50 -24.39 -27.54 7.13
C ALA A 50 -23.32 -26.61 6.53
N PHE A 51 -22.79 -25.68 7.31
CA PHE A 51 -21.72 -24.77 6.89
C PHE A 51 -20.42 -25.52 6.57
N LEU A 52 -19.97 -26.40 7.45
CA LEU A 52 -18.75 -27.21 7.24
C LEU A 52 -18.91 -28.23 6.11
N ASN A 53 -20.14 -28.72 5.86
CA ASN A 53 -20.44 -29.55 4.69
C ASN A 53 -20.51 -28.74 3.40
N GLN A 54 -21.08 -27.53 3.41
CA GLN A 54 -21.01 -26.62 2.24
C GLN A 54 -19.58 -26.22 1.92
N ALA A 55 -18.76 -25.98 2.95
CA ALA A 55 -17.32 -25.76 2.76
C ALA A 55 -16.57 -27.05 2.32
N LYS A 56 -17.13 -28.22 2.55
CA LYS A 56 -16.63 -29.53 2.10
C LYS A 56 -17.31 -30.06 0.83
N THR A 57 -18.31 -29.36 0.24
CA THR A 57 -18.85 -29.81 -1.05
C THR A 57 -17.84 -29.44 -2.14
N PRO A 58 -16.97 -30.36 -2.55
CA PRO A 58 -16.12 -30.13 -3.70
C PRO A 58 -17.04 -30.21 -4.92
N ALA A 59 -17.05 -29.17 -5.74
CA ALA A 59 -17.23 -29.45 -7.16
C ALA A 59 -16.11 -30.45 -7.51
N ASN A 60 -16.50 -31.64 -7.82
CA ASN A 60 -15.80 -32.86 -8.24
C ASN A 60 -14.41 -32.65 -8.86
N THR A 61 -13.43 -32.20 -8.07
CA THR A 61 -12.01 -32.22 -8.37
C THR A 61 -11.36 -32.91 -7.20
N ALA A 62 -10.79 -34.08 -7.42
CA ALA A 62 -9.93 -34.76 -6.47
C ALA A 62 -8.89 -33.72 -6.03
N GLU A 63 -8.93 -33.28 -4.75
CA GLU A 63 -7.84 -32.53 -4.14
C GLU A 63 -6.60 -33.38 -4.30
N LEU A 64 -5.74 -33.03 -5.26
CA LEU A 64 -4.43 -33.65 -5.39
C LEU A 64 -3.68 -33.31 -4.09
N THR A 65 -3.55 -34.29 -3.22
CA THR A 65 -2.75 -34.15 -2.00
C THR A 65 -1.32 -33.83 -2.39
N ILE A 66 -0.71 -32.84 -1.78
CA ILE A 66 0.73 -32.58 -1.97
C ILE A 66 1.51 -33.76 -1.40
N ILE A 67 2.27 -34.42 -2.26
CA ILE A 67 3.11 -35.56 -1.90
C ILE A 67 4.59 -35.25 -2.16
N PRO A 68 5.52 -35.82 -1.39
CA PRO A 68 6.94 -35.69 -1.66
C PRO A 68 7.28 -36.22 -3.07
N VAL A 69 8.09 -35.46 -3.82
CA VAL A 69 8.59 -35.85 -5.13
C VAL A 69 10.08 -36.18 -5.07
N SER A 70 10.60 -36.94 -6.06
CA SER A 70 12.04 -37.23 -6.16
C SER A 70 12.83 -35.93 -6.30
N ARG A 71 14.06 -35.92 -5.79
CA ARG A 71 15.06 -34.85 -5.95
C ARG A 71 16.11 -35.18 -7.01
N ASP A 72 15.98 -36.31 -7.69
CA ASP A 72 16.93 -36.77 -8.72
C ASP A 72 16.67 -36.12 -10.08
N GLU A 73 15.50 -35.49 -10.26
CA GLU A 73 15.10 -34.80 -11.47
C GLU A 73 15.10 -33.27 -11.26
N ASP A 74 15.17 -32.52 -12.37
CA ASP A 74 15.04 -31.08 -12.36
C ASP A 74 13.61 -30.68 -11.95
N LEU A 75 13.48 -29.95 -10.85
CA LEU A 75 12.18 -29.54 -10.30
C LEU A 75 11.76 -28.18 -10.85
N PRO A 76 10.48 -28.00 -11.24
CA PRO A 76 10.00 -26.73 -11.76
C PRO A 76 9.90 -25.68 -10.65
N LEU A 77 10.03 -24.41 -11.01
CA LEU A 77 9.70 -23.30 -10.12
C LEU A 77 8.18 -23.22 -9.92
N SER A 78 7.74 -22.74 -8.75
CA SER A 78 6.36 -22.26 -8.60
C SER A 78 6.08 -21.08 -9.53
N PHE A 79 4.82 -20.71 -9.76
CA PHE A 79 4.52 -19.53 -10.58
C PHE A 79 5.08 -18.25 -9.97
N ALA A 80 5.00 -18.09 -8.66
CA ALA A 80 5.55 -16.93 -7.96
C ALA A 80 7.09 -16.86 -8.07
N GLN A 81 7.79 -17.99 -7.92
CA GLN A 81 9.23 -18.06 -8.12
C GLN A 81 9.63 -17.75 -9.56
N GLN A 82 8.89 -18.26 -10.55
CA GLN A 82 9.16 -18.01 -11.96
C GLN A 82 9.12 -16.53 -12.30
N ARG A 83 8.17 -15.77 -11.70
CA ARG A 83 8.12 -14.32 -11.85
C ARG A 83 9.40 -13.65 -11.33
N LEU A 84 9.79 -13.93 -10.08
CA LEU A 84 10.96 -13.30 -9.48
C LEU A 84 12.23 -13.67 -10.23
N TRP A 85 12.31 -14.91 -10.69
CA TRP A 85 13.40 -15.36 -11.55
C TRP A 85 13.45 -14.56 -12.86
N PHE A 86 12.31 -14.38 -13.53
CA PHE A 86 12.21 -13.61 -14.78
C PHE A 86 12.60 -12.13 -14.58
N LEU A 87 12.11 -11.51 -13.52
CA LEU A 87 12.45 -10.12 -13.16
C LEU A 87 13.95 -9.96 -12.89
N HIS A 88 14.55 -10.94 -12.24
CA HIS A 88 16.00 -10.99 -12.05
C HIS A 88 16.78 -11.10 -13.38
N GLN A 89 16.27 -11.89 -14.34
CA GLN A 89 16.90 -11.95 -15.68
C GLN A 89 16.82 -10.63 -16.45
N LEU A 90 15.75 -9.85 -16.27
CA LEU A 90 15.61 -8.53 -16.88
C LEU A 90 16.54 -7.48 -16.25
N SER A 91 16.81 -7.61 -14.96
CA SER A 91 17.63 -6.66 -14.19
C SER A 91 18.48 -7.40 -13.16
N PRO A 92 19.57 -8.06 -13.58
CA PRO A 92 20.38 -8.91 -12.68
C PRO A 92 21.03 -8.15 -11.51
N ASP A 93 21.28 -6.86 -11.70
CA ASP A 93 21.86 -6.00 -10.68
C ASP A 93 20.82 -5.41 -9.70
N SER A 94 19.53 -5.72 -9.89
CA SER A 94 18.46 -5.24 -9.04
C SER A 94 18.51 -5.88 -7.67
N THR A 95 18.42 -5.07 -6.63
CA THR A 95 18.32 -5.50 -5.23
C THR A 95 16.92 -5.31 -4.64
N ALA A 96 15.91 -5.03 -5.49
CA ALA A 96 14.53 -4.75 -5.06
C ALA A 96 13.86 -5.91 -4.32
N TYR A 97 14.34 -7.14 -4.52
CA TYR A 97 13.85 -8.35 -3.86
C TYR A 97 14.82 -8.92 -2.82
N ASN A 98 15.84 -8.16 -2.43
CA ASN A 98 16.69 -8.48 -1.29
C ASN A 98 15.98 -8.02 -0.01
N LEU A 99 15.92 -8.91 0.99
CA LEU A 99 15.62 -8.56 2.36
C LEU A 99 16.92 -8.48 3.12
N LEU A 100 17.05 -7.47 3.96
CA LEU A 100 18.06 -7.39 5.00
C LEU A 100 17.35 -7.14 6.33
N GLU A 101 17.60 -7.99 7.31
CA GLU A 101 17.16 -7.81 8.70
C GLU A 101 18.38 -7.63 9.59
N ALA A 102 18.29 -6.77 10.59
CA ALA A 102 19.32 -6.57 11.59
C ALA A 102 18.72 -6.73 12.98
N LEU A 103 19.24 -7.71 13.72
CA LEU A 103 18.81 -7.99 15.08
C LEU A 103 19.94 -7.72 16.04
N ARG A 104 19.71 -6.86 17.02
CA ARG A 104 20.61 -6.68 18.16
C ARG A 104 20.31 -7.75 19.20
N LEU A 105 21.38 -8.45 19.63
CA LEU A 105 21.32 -9.53 20.60
C LEU A 105 22.11 -9.09 21.82
N GLU A 106 21.42 -8.87 22.94
CA GLU A 106 22.05 -8.46 24.20
C GLU A 106 21.99 -9.62 25.21
N GLY A 107 23.14 -10.02 25.75
CA GLY A 107 23.29 -11.10 26.70
C GLY A 107 24.43 -12.06 26.39
N ALA A 108 24.53 -13.16 27.11
CA ALA A 108 25.57 -14.18 26.93
C ALA A 108 25.23 -15.11 25.76
N LEU A 109 25.56 -14.68 24.55
CA LEU A 109 25.29 -15.46 23.32
C LEU A 109 26.15 -16.73 23.26
N ASN A 110 25.49 -17.88 23.13
CA ASN A 110 26.14 -19.15 22.84
C ASN A 110 26.30 -19.33 21.32
N LEU A 111 27.50 -19.00 20.81
CA LEU A 111 27.81 -19.07 19.38
C LEU A 111 27.66 -20.47 18.80
N VAL A 112 28.01 -21.52 19.57
CA VAL A 112 27.90 -22.92 19.12
C VAL A 112 26.43 -23.30 18.95
N ALA A 113 25.59 -22.95 19.94
CA ALA A 113 24.15 -23.20 19.85
C ALA A 113 23.49 -22.43 18.69
N LEU A 114 23.90 -21.18 18.44
CA LEU A 114 23.40 -20.38 17.32
C LEU A 114 23.80 -21.00 15.97
N GLU A 115 25.07 -21.42 15.81
CA GLU A 115 25.55 -22.10 14.60
C GLU A 115 24.81 -23.42 14.34
N GLN A 116 24.61 -24.22 15.39
CA GLN A 116 23.83 -25.45 15.29
C GLN A 116 22.38 -25.18 14.90
N SER A 117 21.76 -24.12 15.45
CA SER A 117 20.39 -23.73 15.14
C SER A 117 20.22 -23.29 13.70
N LEU A 118 21.12 -22.44 13.20
CA LEU A 118 21.10 -22.01 11.80
C LEU A 118 21.38 -23.17 10.83
N THR A 119 22.30 -24.07 11.19
CA THR A 119 22.60 -25.28 10.43
C THR A 119 21.38 -26.19 10.34
N GLU A 120 20.67 -26.39 11.45
CA GLU A 120 19.47 -27.22 11.48
C GLU A 120 18.32 -26.62 10.69
N LEU A 121 18.13 -25.28 10.71
CA LEU A 121 17.16 -24.59 9.85
C LEU A 121 17.44 -24.82 8.36
N ILE A 122 18.70 -24.70 7.94
CA ILE A 122 19.13 -24.95 6.56
C ILE A 122 18.92 -26.41 6.18
N ARG A 123 19.19 -27.35 7.09
CA ARG A 123 18.93 -28.79 6.88
C ARG A 123 17.45 -29.06 6.67
N ARG A 124 16.62 -28.52 7.59
CA ARG A 124 15.18 -28.75 7.68
C ARG A 124 14.40 -28.19 6.49
N HIS A 125 14.72 -26.97 6.09
CA HIS A 125 14.05 -26.28 4.99
C HIS A 125 14.90 -26.30 3.71
N GLU A 126 14.55 -27.19 2.77
CA GLU A 126 15.27 -27.34 1.50
C GLU A 126 15.38 -26.04 0.73
N ILE A 127 14.37 -25.16 0.81
CA ILE A 127 14.34 -23.89 0.09
C ILE A 127 15.50 -22.96 0.48
N LEU A 128 16.04 -23.04 1.71
CA LEU A 128 17.19 -22.25 2.16
C LEU A 128 18.51 -22.65 1.52
N ARG A 129 18.58 -23.84 0.89
CA ARG A 129 19.73 -24.37 0.15
C ARG A 129 19.39 -24.66 -1.32
N THR A 130 18.35 -23.99 -1.82
CA THR A 130 17.89 -24.11 -3.22
C THR A 130 18.43 -22.94 -4.05
N THR A 131 18.93 -23.24 -5.23
CA THR A 131 19.33 -22.29 -6.28
C THR A 131 18.48 -22.49 -7.53
N PHE A 132 18.51 -21.52 -8.44
CA PHE A 132 17.60 -21.47 -9.60
C PHE A 132 18.37 -21.33 -10.93
N PRO A 133 19.21 -22.32 -11.28
CA PRO A 133 19.92 -22.32 -12.57
C PRO A 133 18.99 -22.54 -13.76
N MET A 134 19.51 -22.21 -14.95
CA MET A 134 18.88 -22.56 -16.22
C MET A 134 19.41 -23.90 -16.71
N VAL A 135 18.52 -24.84 -17.01
CA VAL A 135 18.82 -26.14 -17.63
C VAL A 135 17.94 -26.30 -18.87
N ASP A 136 18.53 -26.59 -20.00
CA ASP A 136 17.83 -26.74 -21.28
C ASP A 136 16.86 -25.62 -21.63
N GLY A 137 17.25 -24.37 -21.31
CA GLY A 137 16.46 -23.17 -21.57
C GLY A 137 15.26 -22.95 -20.59
N LYS A 138 15.19 -23.72 -19.50
CA LYS A 138 14.16 -23.57 -18.46
C LYS A 138 14.78 -23.36 -17.08
N PRO A 139 14.22 -22.48 -16.24
CA PRO A 139 14.66 -22.36 -14.85
C PRO A 139 14.20 -23.58 -14.03
N VAL A 140 15.09 -24.09 -13.20
CA VAL A 140 14.82 -25.25 -12.33
C VAL A 140 15.24 -24.97 -10.89
N GLN A 141 14.63 -25.67 -9.94
CA GLN A 141 15.06 -25.68 -8.55
C GLN A 141 16.17 -26.74 -8.39
N ARG A 142 17.34 -26.33 -7.96
CA ARG A 142 18.45 -27.23 -7.62
C ARG A 142 18.70 -27.17 -6.11
N ILE A 143 18.46 -28.28 -5.42
CA ILE A 143 18.54 -28.40 -3.99
C ILE A 143 19.90 -29.00 -3.62
N ALA A 144 20.74 -28.21 -2.96
CA ALA A 144 22.03 -28.69 -2.49
C ALA A 144 21.88 -29.66 -1.29
N PRO A 145 22.82 -30.59 -1.09
CA PRO A 145 22.82 -31.43 0.12
C PRO A 145 22.95 -30.54 1.37
N PRO A 146 22.47 -31.03 2.53
CA PRO A 146 22.66 -30.33 3.80
C PRO A 146 24.14 -30.07 4.10
N SER A 147 24.46 -28.86 4.54
CA SER A 147 25.80 -28.44 4.92
C SER A 147 25.73 -27.59 6.19
N THR A 148 26.85 -27.47 6.88
CA THR A 148 26.99 -26.51 7.98
C THR A 148 26.81 -25.10 7.46
N VAL A 149 26.16 -24.24 8.23
CA VAL A 149 26.00 -22.82 7.88
C VAL A 149 27.37 -22.15 7.69
N THR A 150 27.47 -21.42 6.60
CA THR A 150 28.61 -20.53 6.37
C THR A 150 28.19 -19.12 6.76
N TRP A 151 28.83 -18.53 7.75
CA TRP A 151 28.57 -17.19 8.22
C TRP A 151 29.86 -16.39 8.43
N GLN A 152 29.75 -15.08 8.39
CA GLN A 152 30.86 -14.17 8.67
C GLN A 152 30.73 -13.66 10.09
N ILE A 153 31.83 -13.67 10.86
CA ILE A 153 31.89 -13.07 12.20
C ILE A 153 32.92 -11.97 12.17
N GLU A 154 32.48 -10.74 12.45
CA GLU A 154 33.31 -9.56 12.49
C GLU A 154 33.44 -9.06 13.92
N ASP A 155 34.68 -8.97 14.42
CA ASP A 155 34.95 -8.49 15.78
C ASP A 155 35.21 -6.98 15.78
N LEU A 156 34.24 -6.23 16.30
CA LEU A 156 34.28 -4.76 16.41
C LEU A 156 34.56 -4.28 17.83
N GLN A 157 34.94 -5.18 18.78
CA GLN A 157 35.11 -4.84 20.19
C GLN A 157 36.23 -3.80 20.44
N GLY A 158 37.21 -3.69 19.54
CA GLY A 158 38.28 -2.71 19.63
C GLY A 158 37.94 -1.29 19.21
N LEU A 159 36.71 -1.09 18.67
CA LEU A 159 36.25 0.18 18.14
C LEU A 159 35.40 0.95 19.16
N SER A 160 35.38 2.27 19.07
CA SER A 160 34.45 3.11 19.81
C SER A 160 32.99 2.86 19.34
N THR A 161 32.02 3.23 20.16
CA THR A 161 30.58 3.08 19.80
C THR A 161 30.22 3.80 18.50
N GLU A 162 30.82 4.94 18.23
CA GLU A 162 30.61 5.69 16.98
C GLU A 162 31.17 4.93 15.77
N GLU A 163 32.40 4.40 15.91
CA GLU A 163 33.03 3.58 14.86
C GLU A 163 32.28 2.27 14.63
N GLN A 164 31.83 1.60 15.70
CA GLN A 164 30.96 0.40 15.59
C GLN A 164 29.68 0.71 14.81
N THR A 165 29.04 1.84 15.11
CA THR A 165 27.81 2.28 14.41
C THR A 165 28.11 2.60 12.95
N ALA A 166 29.21 3.27 12.65
CA ALA A 166 29.63 3.58 11.29
C ALA A 166 29.93 2.30 10.50
N GLN A 167 30.66 1.35 11.11
CA GLN A 167 30.98 0.06 10.48
C GLN A 167 29.73 -0.77 10.21
N PHE A 168 28.79 -0.86 11.18
CA PHE A 168 27.51 -1.51 10.99
C PHE A 168 26.76 -0.89 9.79
N ARG A 169 26.65 0.44 9.74
CA ARG A 169 25.98 1.13 8.63
C ARG A 169 26.61 0.80 7.29
N GLN A 170 27.94 0.86 7.21
CA GLN A 170 28.66 0.53 5.98
C GLN A 170 28.41 -0.92 5.54
N MET A 171 28.49 -1.88 6.47
CA MET A 171 28.24 -3.29 6.17
C MET A 171 26.80 -3.57 5.77
N ALA A 172 25.82 -2.97 6.46
CA ALA A 172 24.40 -3.10 6.15
C ALA A 172 24.09 -2.56 4.74
N ILE A 173 24.61 -1.38 4.39
CA ILE A 173 24.46 -0.80 3.05
C ILE A 173 25.12 -1.70 2.00
N ALA A 174 26.36 -2.14 2.22
CA ALA A 174 27.06 -3.03 1.30
C ALA A 174 26.31 -4.36 1.09
N ALA A 175 25.79 -4.96 2.15
CA ALA A 175 25.00 -6.18 2.08
C ALA A 175 23.70 -5.99 1.29
N ALA A 176 22.97 -4.89 1.54
CA ALA A 176 21.73 -4.58 0.86
C ALA A 176 21.91 -4.31 -0.64
N LEU A 177 22.97 -3.59 -1.01
CA LEU A 177 23.25 -3.21 -2.40
C LEU A 177 23.96 -4.30 -3.22
N LYS A 178 24.40 -5.40 -2.59
CA LYS A 178 24.98 -6.53 -3.31
C LYS A 178 23.85 -7.41 -3.87
N PRO A 179 23.70 -7.54 -5.20
CA PRO A 179 22.72 -8.46 -5.77
C PRO A 179 23.07 -9.93 -5.46
N PHE A 180 22.07 -10.82 -5.51
CA PHE A 180 22.30 -12.26 -5.45
C PHE A 180 22.48 -12.85 -6.85
N ASP A 181 23.33 -13.87 -6.97
CA ASP A 181 23.31 -14.79 -8.10
C ASP A 181 22.34 -15.93 -7.79
N LEU A 182 21.17 -15.93 -8.44
CA LEU A 182 20.14 -16.95 -8.20
C LEU A 182 20.58 -18.36 -8.60
N ALA A 183 21.58 -18.50 -9.46
CA ALA A 183 22.05 -19.79 -9.99
C ALA A 183 23.20 -20.39 -9.21
N GLY A 184 24.07 -19.57 -8.62
CA GLY A 184 25.40 -20.01 -8.18
C GLY A 184 25.66 -19.96 -6.68
N GLU A 185 24.92 -19.17 -5.88
CA GLU A 185 25.21 -18.98 -4.47
C GLU A 185 23.99 -19.22 -3.56
N PRO A 186 24.22 -19.53 -2.27
CA PRO A 186 23.12 -19.59 -1.29
C PRO A 186 22.37 -18.27 -1.19
N LEU A 187 21.04 -18.33 -1.26
CA LEU A 187 20.16 -17.14 -1.24
C LEU A 187 19.80 -16.68 0.17
N VAL A 188 20.45 -17.23 1.19
CA VAL A 188 20.46 -16.80 2.58
C VAL A 188 21.89 -16.61 3.04
N GLN A 189 22.20 -15.48 3.66
CA GLN A 189 23.53 -15.12 4.16
C GLN A 189 23.40 -14.55 5.56
N PHE A 190 24.35 -14.94 6.44
CA PHE A 190 24.41 -14.50 7.82
C PHE A 190 25.73 -13.78 8.09
N THR A 191 25.66 -12.64 8.78
CA THR A 191 26.84 -11.93 9.29
C THR A 191 26.59 -11.57 10.75
N LEU A 192 27.50 -11.95 11.64
CA LEU A 192 27.45 -11.61 13.04
C LEU A 192 28.51 -10.56 13.36
N LEU A 193 28.10 -9.40 13.86
CA LEU A 193 28.99 -8.35 14.34
C LEU A 193 29.08 -8.46 15.86
N LYS A 194 30.28 -8.58 16.39
CA LYS A 194 30.52 -8.64 17.84
C LYS A 194 30.91 -7.25 18.33
N LEU A 195 30.04 -6.60 19.11
CA LEU A 195 30.25 -5.25 19.62
C LEU A 195 30.91 -5.28 21.02
N SER A 196 30.54 -6.28 21.84
CA SER A 196 31.08 -6.51 23.17
C SER A 196 30.94 -8.01 23.52
N PRO A 197 31.46 -8.48 24.67
CA PRO A 197 31.22 -9.87 25.12
C PRO A 197 29.74 -10.24 25.29
N TYR A 198 28.84 -9.23 25.40
CA TYR A 198 27.41 -9.41 25.67
C TYR A 198 26.51 -8.66 24.68
N SER A 199 27.07 -8.09 23.60
CA SER A 199 26.30 -7.35 22.60
C SER A 199 26.75 -7.72 21.19
N TYR A 200 25.80 -8.12 20.36
CA TYR A 200 26.02 -8.57 18.99
C TYR A 200 24.94 -7.99 18.07
N ILE A 201 25.25 -7.93 16.76
CA ILE A 201 24.26 -7.67 15.71
C ILE A 201 24.29 -8.84 14.73
N LEU A 202 23.15 -9.50 14.55
CA LEU A 202 22.96 -10.50 13.51
C LEU A 202 22.32 -9.85 12.29
N LEU A 203 23.06 -9.80 11.18
CA LEU A 203 22.54 -9.43 9.87
C LEU A 203 22.09 -10.69 9.14
N LEU A 204 20.82 -10.71 8.74
CA LEU A 204 20.21 -11.75 7.93
C LEU A 204 19.85 -11.17 6.56
N LYS A 205 20.47 -11.68 5.49
CA LYS A 205 20.18 -11.29 4.12
C LYS A 205 19.56 -12.46 3.38
N MET A 206 18.40 -12.25 2.75
CA MET A 206 17.70 -13.28 1.96
C MET A 206 17.15 -12.69 0.66
N HIS A 207 17.03 -13.53 -0.38
CA HIS A 207 16.31 -13.16 -1.60
C HIS A 207 14.84 -13.62 -1.51
N HIS A 208 13.91 -12.78 -1.90
CA HIS A 208 12.45 -13.02 -1.75
C HIS A 208 11.96 -14.29 -2.47
N ILE A 209 12.71 -14.84 -3.45
CA ILE A 209 12.38 -16.09 -4.15
C ILE A 209 12.35 -17.32 -3.23
N ILE A 210 13.02 -17.25 -2.06
CA ILE A 210 13.10 -18.35 -1.08
C ILE A 210 12.25 -18.12 0.17
N TYR A 211 11.64 -16.95 0.33
CA TYR A 211 10.85 -16.62 1.53
C TYR A 211 9.76 -15.59 1.24
N ASP A 212 8.80 -15.49 2.18
CA ASP A 212 7.80 -14.43 2.31
C ASP A 212 7.69 -13.98 3.79
N GLY A 213 6.80 -13.03 4.10
CA GLY A 213 6.62 -12.55 5.47
C GLY A 213 6.21 -13.64 6.46
N TRP A 214 5.41 -14.62 6.04
CA TRP A 214 5.05 -15.77 6.87
C TRP A 214 6.27 -16.67 7.16
N SER A 215 7.12 -16.87 6.16
CA SER A 215 8.37 -17.64 6.30
C SER A 215 9.34 -17.04 7.32
N LEU A 216 9.38 -15.70 7.46
CA LEU A 216 10.18 -15.06 8.50
C LEU A 216 9.69 -15.41 9.89
N SER A 217 8.38 -15.45 10.11
CA SER A 217 7.81 -15.86 11.39
C SER A 217 8.15 -17.32 11.73
N ILE A 218 8.15 -18.20 10.72
CA ILE A 218 8.61 -19.60 10.90
C ILE A 218 10.10 -19.61 11.25
N PHE A 219 10.92 -18.89 10.48
CA PHE A 219 12.37 -18.84 10.69
C PHE A 219 12.72 -18.43 12.13
N PHE A 220 12.19 -17.31 12.61
CA PHE A 220 12.49 -16.83 13.96
C PHE A 220 11.86 -17.69 15.06
N GLY A 221 10.67 -18.24 14.82
CA GLY A 221 10.00 -19.15 15.75
C GLY A 221 10.77 -20.47 15.94
N GLU A 222 11.24 -21.07 14.85
CA GLU A 222 12.05 -22.30 14.89
C GLU A 222 13.48 -22.02 15.40
N LEU A 223 14.10 -20.88 15.01
CA LEU A 223 15.40 -20.47 15.55
C LEU A 223 15.37 -20.36 17.08
N SER A 224 14.31 -19.77 17.63
CA SER A 224 14.13 -19.66 19.09
C SER A 224 14.09 -21.01 19.78
N GLN A 225 13.28 -21.95 19.26
CA GLN A 225 13.14 -23.29 19.83
C GLN A 225 14.45 -24.12 19.75
N LEU A 226 15.13 -24.02 18.60
CA LEU A 226 16.40 -24.71 18.37
C LEU A 226 17.51 -24.16 19.26
N TYR A 227 17.63 -22.83 19.36
CA TYR A 227 18.63 -22.19 20.20
C TYR A 227 18.45 -22.54 21.68
N GLU A 228 17.21 -22.55 22.18
CA GLU A 228 16.91 -22.98 23.54
C GLU A 228 17.33 -24.41 23.78
N ALA A 229 16.97 -25.35 22.90
CA ALA A 229 17.32 -26.76 23.04
C ALA A 229 18.84 -26.98 22.99
N PHE A 230 19.53 -26.40 22.00
CA PHE A 230 20.97 -26.59 21.81
C PHE A 230 21.81 -25.90 22.90
N THR A 231 21.34 -24.80 23.47
CA THR A 231 21.98 -24.17 24.64
C THR A 231 21.95 -25.11 25.87
N GLN A 232 20.94 -25.95 25.98
CA GLN A 232 20.80 -26.97 27.01
C GLN A 232 21.46 -28.31 26.64
N GLY A 233 22.07 -28.42 25.47
CA GLY A 233 22.65 -29.66 24.96
C GLY A 233 21.64 -30.74 24.56
N LEU A 234 20.39 -30.33 24.33
CA LEU A 234 19.30 -31.21 23.90
C LEU A 234 19.25 -31.33 22.36
N PRO A 235 18.70 -32.43 21.82
CA PRO A 235 18.48 -32.56 20.38
C PRO A 235 17.40 -31.58 19.88
N SER A 236 17.30 -31.42 18.52
CA SER A 236 16.24 -30.61 17.89
C SER A 236 14.85 -31.04 18.39
N PRO A 237 14.01 -30.11 18.88
CA PRO A 237 12.64 -30.38 19.31
C PRO A 237 11.64 -30.40 18.12
N LEU A 238 12.10 -30.04 16.92
CA LEU A 238 11.23 -29.87 15.76
C LEU A 238 10.99 -31.20 15.05
N ALA A 239 9.72 -31.54 14.79
CA ALA A 239 9.36 -32.71 13.99
C ALA A 239 9.73 -32.49 12.52
N GLU A 240 10.12 -33.55 11.80
CA GLU A 240 10.43 -33.46 10.35
C GLU A 240 9.22 -32.97 9.55
N LEU A 241 9.50 -32.20 8.49
CA LEU A 241 8.46 -31.70 7.58
C LEU A 241 8.02 -32.82 6.62
N PRO A 242 6.73 -33.12 6.51
CA PRO A 242 6.24 -34.19 5.64
C PRO A 242 6.40 -33.87 4.16
N ILE A 243 6.46 -32.58 3.80
CA ILE A 243 6.66 -32.05 2.44
C ILE A 243 7.58 -30.83 2.50
N GLN A 244 8.09 -30.43 1.36
CA GLN A 244 8.94 -29.27 1.17
C GLN A 244 8.37 -28.30 0.12
N TYR A 245 8.92 -27.11 -0.01
CA TYR A 245 8.43 -26.11 -0.98
C TYR A 245 8.48 -26.64 -2.44
N ALA A 246 9.48 -27.43 -2.78
CA ALA A 246 9.59 -28.00 -4.12
C ALA A 246 8.42 -28.95 -4.44
N ASP A 247 7.91 -29.70 -3.46
CA ASP A 247 6.73 -30.55 -3.60
C ASP A 247 5.48 -29.72 -3.89
N PHE A 248 5.33 -28.58 -3.21
CA PHE A 248 4.27 -27.62 -3.48
C PHE A 248 4.39 -27.04 -4.90
N ALA A 249 5.59 -26.68 -5.35
CA ALA A 249 5.78 -26.12 -6.69
C ALA A 249 5.39 -27.10 -7.80
N VAL A 250 5.73 -28.39 -7.65
CA VAL A 250 5.31 -29.45 -8.58
C VAL A 250 3.79 -29.63 -8.55
N TRP A 251 3.23 -29.75 -7.34
CA TRP A 251 1.78 -29.88 -7.15
C TRP A 251 1.02 -28.70 -7.77
N GLN A 252 1.44 -27.45 -7.52
CA GLN A 252 0.80 -26.25 -8.07
C GLN A 252 0.74 -26.29 -9.60
N ARG A 253 1.81 -26.71 -10.25
CA ARG A 253 1.89 -26.86 -11.72
C ARG A 253 0.97 -27.92 -12.29
N GLN A 254 0.76 -28.99 -11.56
CA GLN A 254 -0.12 -30.08 -11.96
C GLN A 254 -1.59 -29.75 -11.70
N TRP A 255 -1.85 -29.11 -10.58
CA TRP A 255 -3.21 -28.83 -10.12
C TRP A 255 -3.85 -27.63 -10.84
N LEU A 256 -3.10 -26.54 -11.04
CA LEU A 256 -3.61 -25.31 -11.66
C LEU A 256 -3.59 -25.41 -13.18
N THR A 257 -4.42 -26.32 -13.71
CA THR A 257 -4.58 -26.60 -15.15
C THR A 257 -6.03 -26.89 -15.48
N GLY A 258 -6.40 -26.90 -16.77
CA GLY A 258 -7.73 -27.29 -17.27
C GLY A 258 -8.86 -26.53 -16.59
N GLU A 259 -9.90 -27.23 -16.15
CA GLU A 259 -11.10 -26.63 -15.54
C GLU A 259 -10.84 -25.81 -14.27
N VAL A 260 -9.82 -26.19 -13.48
CA VAL A 260 -9.44 -25.42 -12.27
C VAL A 260 -8.93 -24.03 -12.68
N LEU A 261 -8.00 -23.98 -13.61
CA LEU A 261 -7.46 -22.73 -14.13
C LEU A 261 -8.54 -21.88 -14.82
N ASP A 262 -9.38 -22.50 -15.65
CA ASP A 262 -10.43 -21.81 -16.40
C ASP A 262 -11.48 -21.17 -15.45
N ARG A 263 -11.84 -21.85 -14.37
CA ARG A 263 -12.75 -21.31 -13.35
C ARG A 263 -12.16 -20.09 -12.67
N GLN A 264 -10.90 -20.15 -12.24
CA GLN A 264 -10.18 -19.03 -11.62
C GLN A 264 -10.10 -17.84 -12.60
N LEU A 265 -9.69 -18.08 -13.84
CA LEU A 265 -9.55 -17.05 -14.86
C LEU A 265 -10.87 -16.39 -15.22
N ASN A 266 -11.94 -17.16 -15.36
CA ASN A 266 -13.26 -16.62 -15.73
C ASN A 266 -13.78 -15.68 -14.65
N TYR A 267 -13.68 -16.06 -13.36
CA TYR A 267 -14.03 -15.15 -12.26
C TYR A 267 -13.27 -13.82 -12.36
N TRP A 268 -11.96 -13.86 -12.50
CA TRP A 268 -11.16 -12.64 -12.53
C TRP A 268 -11.41 -11.79 -13.78
N ARG A 269 -11.67 -12.41 -14.93
CA ARG A 269 -12.05 -11.70 -16.16
C ARG A 269 -13.40 -10.98 -16.00
N GLU A 270 -14.39 -11.63 -15.40
CA GLU A 270 -15.69 -11.02 -15.12
C GLU A 270 -15.55 -9.91 -14.08
N GLN A 271 -14.84 -10.16 -12.99
CA GLN A 271 -14.65 -9.21 -11.91
C GLN A 271 -13.93 -7.92 -12.37
N LEU A 272 -13.02 -8.02 -13.30
CA LEU A 272 -12.22 -6.89 -13.80
C LEU A 272 -12.69 -6.37 -15.17
N ALA A 273 -13.80 -6.90 -15.71
CA ALA A 273 -14.34 -6.46 -16.99
C ALA A 273 -14.73 -4.97 -16.96
N GLY A 274 -14.33 -4.22 -18.01
CA GLY A 274 -14.66 -2.81 -18.16
C GLY A 274 -13.93 -1.85 -17.20
N LEU A 275 -13.03 -2.35 -16.36
CA LEU A 275 -12.21 -1.53 -15.49
C LEU A 275 -11.14 -0.76 -16.29
N THR A 276 -10.92 0.50 -15.95
CA THR A 276 -9.71 1.22 -16.37
C THR A 276 -8.54 0.76 -15.50
N PRO A 277 -7.51 0.09 -16.05
CA PRO A 277 -6.49 -0.59 -15.25
C PRO A 277 -5.46 0.35 -14.61
N ILE A 278 -5.62 1.64 -14.80
CA ILE A 278 -4.71 2.68 -14.30
C ILE A 278 -5.42 3.51 -13.25
N LEU A 279 -4.80 3.60 -12.08
CA LEU A 279 -5.22 4.49 -11.01
C LEU A 279 -4.48 5.83 -11.14
N GLU A 280 -5.23 6.90 -11.36
CA GLU A 280 -4.71 8.26 -11.57
C GLU A 280 -4.71 9.03 -10.23
N LEU A 281 -3.73 8.76 -9.37
CA LEU A 281 -3.51 9.58 -8.18
C LEU A 281 -2.86 10.91 -8.56
N SER A 282 -3.32 11.99 -7.93
CA SER A 282 -2.65 13.30 -8.04
C SER A 282 -1.29 13.21 -7.38
N THR A 283 -0.22 13.39 -8.13
CA THR A 283 1.17 13.33 -7.69
C THR A 283 1.77 14.73 -7.56
N ASP A 284 2.74 14.90 -6.65
CA ASP A 284 3.46 16.17 -6.47
C ASP A 284 4.48 16.38 -7.60
N TYR A 285 5.00 15.29 -8.17
CA TYR A 285 6.00 15.32 -9.23
C TYR A 285 5.52 14.58 -10.49
N PRO A 286 6.00 14.98 -11.69
CA PRO A 286 5.74 14.24 -12.91
C PRO A 286 6.27 12.81 -12.83
N ARG A 287 5.49 11.83 -13.25
CA ARG A 287 5.88 10.43 -13.27
C ARG A 287 7.08 10.19 -14.19
N PRO A 288 8.17 9.55 -13.72
CA PRO A 288 9.28 9.14 -14.55
C PRO A 288 8.86 8.12 -15.62
N PRO A 289 9.49 8.10 -16.81
CA PRO A 289 9.15 7.13 -17.87
C PRO A 289 9.47 5.67 -17.51
N VAL A 290 10.32 5.45 -16.51
CA VAL A 290 10.68 4.12 -15.97
C VAL A 290 10.70 4.22 -14.45
N GLN A 291 10.19 3.18 -13.76
CA GLN A 291 10.24 3.12 -12.29
C GLN A 291 11.69 3.13 -11.78
N THR A 292 11.98 3.98 -10.81
CA THR A 292 13.28 4.11 -10.15
C THR A 292 13.35 3.34 -8.84
N PHE A 293 12.18 2.97 -8.28
CA PHE A 293 12.02 2.33 -6.98
C PHE A 293 12.50 3.17 -5.80
N GLN A 294 12.71 4.47 -5.98
CA GLN A 294 13.01 5.37 -4.86
C GLN A 294 11.79 5.48 -3.95
N GLY A 295 11.99 5.43 -2.64
CA GLY A 295 10.88 5.41 -1.69
C GLY A 295 11.14 6.20 -0.42
N GLY A 296 10.05 6.58 0.21
CA GLY A 296 9.99 7.11 1.57
C GLY A 296 9.03 6.31 2.42
N VAL A 297 9.07 6.54 3.72
CA VAL A 297 8.18 5.90 4.71
C VAL A 297 7.63 6.94 5.64
N GLU A 298 6.31 6.87 5.87
CA GLU A 298 5.62 7.60 6.92
C GLU A 298 4.93 6.59 7.85
N CYS A 299 4.99 6.88 9.17
CA CYS A 299 4.39 6.03 10.19
C CYS A 299 3.16 6.68 10.78
N PHE A 300 2.09 5.89 10.95
CA PHE A 300 0.81 6.34 11.49
C PHE A 300 0.38 5.45 12.64
N GLN A 301 -0.40 5.99 13.56
CA GLN A 301 -0.98 5.23 14.65
C GLN A 301 -2.46 5.55 14.78
N LEU A 302 -3.30 4.51 14.73
CA LEU A 302 -4.71 4.62 15.11
C LEU A 302 -4.82 4.17 16.57
N ASP A 303 -5.40 5.02 17.39
CA ASP A 303 -5.51 4.75 18.82
C ASP A 303 -6.41 3.55 19.15
N ARG A 304 -6.31 3.07 20.38
CA ARG A 304 -7.06 1.90 20.85
C ARG A 304 -8.58 2.11 20.77
N HIS A 305 -9.06 3.32 21.02
CA HIS A 305 -10.49 3.61 21.02
C HIS A 305 -11.08 3.52 19.62
N LEU A 306 -10.45 4.17 18.65
CA LEU A 306 -10.85 4.10 17.23
C LEU A 306 -10.76 2.66 16.71
N THR A 307 -9.66 1.94 17.03
CA THR A 307 -9.48 0.55 16.65
C THR A 307 -10.58 -0.36 17.20
N GLN A 308 -10.97 -0.20 18.46
CA GLN A 308 -12.07 -0.96 19.04
C GLN A 308 -13.41 -0.68 18.37
N ARG A 309 -13.70 0.61 18.05
CA ARG A 309 -14.89 1.00 17.32
C ARG A 309 -14.95 0.39 15.91
N LEU A 310 -13.82 0.38 15.19
CA LEU A 310 -13.69 -0.26 13.88
C LEU A 310 -13.92 -1.78 13.97
N LYS A 311 -13.36 -2.43 14.97
CA LYS A 311 -13.60 -3.87 15.23
C LYS A 311 -15.08 -4.16 15.52
N GLN A 312 -15.72 -3.32 16.32
CA GLN A 312 -17.15 -3.44 16.60
C GLN A 312 -17.97 -3.28 15.32
N LEU A 313 -17.70 -2.23 14.53
CA LEU A 313 -18.37 -2.01 13.24
C LEU A 313 -18.21 -3.21 12.30
N SER A 314 -17.00 -3.78 12.24
CA SER A 314 -16.71 -4.98 11.44
C SER A 314 -17.58 -6.16 11.88
N GLN A 315 -17.67 -6.41 13.20
CA GLN A 315 -18.49 -7.48 13.77
C GLN A 315 -19.99 -7.28 13.49
N GLU A 316 -20.49 -6.05 13.65
CA GLU A 316 -21.90 -5.70 13.37
C GLU A 316 -22.27 -5.91 11.89
N SER A 317 -21.30 -5.83 10.99
CA SER A 317 -21.45 -5.97 9.54
C SER A 317 -21.06 -7.35 9.01
N ASP A 318 -20.85 -8.36 9.87
CA ASP A 318 -20.35 -9.69 9.48
C ASP A 318 -19.04 -9.62 8.63
N ALA A 319 -18.21 -8.63 8.86
CA ALA A 319 -16.98 -8.38 8.11
C ALA A 319 -15.74 -8.52 8.99
N THR A 320 -14.57 -8.63 8.38
CA THR A 320 -13.30 -8.57 9.09
C THR A 320 -12.81 -7.12 9.20
N LEU A 321 -11.93 -6.84 10.16
CA LEU A 321 -11.30 -5.53 10.28
C LEU A 321 -10.58 -5.13 8.96
N PHE A 322 -9.94 -6.09 8.28
CA PHE A 322 -9.35 -5.86 6.96
C PHE A 322 -10.36 -5.34 5.94
N MET A 323 -11.54 -5.97 5.83
CA MET A 323 -12.60 -5.54 4.89
C MET A 323 -13.10 -4.13 5.20
N THR A 324 -13.24 -3.79 6.48
CA THR A 324 -13.67 -2.45 6.92
C THR A 324 -12.63 -1.39 6.57
N LEU A 325 -11.35 -1.66 6.87
CA LEU A 325 -10.25 -0.76 6.54
C LEU A 325 -10.05 -0.64 5.03
N LEU A 326 -10.16 -1.75 4.28
CA LEU A 326 -10.07 -1.75 2.82
C LEU A 326 -11.20 -0.91 2.20
N ALA A 327 -12.44 -1.03 2.69
CA ALA A 327 -13.56 -0.22 2.22
C ALA A 327 -13.31 1.27 2.45
N ALA A 328 -12.86 1.65 3.64
CA ALA A 328 -12.48 3.03 3.94
C ALA A 328 -11.32 3.53 3.07
N PHE A 329 -10.33 2.68 2.84
CA PHE A 329 -9.18 3.02 1.98
C PHE A 329 -9.57 3.20 0.52
N LEU A 330 -10.45 2.37 -0.02
CA LEU A 330 -11.02 2.53 -1.37
C LEU A 330 -11.78 3.85 -1.51
N VAL A 331 -12.53 4.28 -0.48
CA VAL A 331 -13.18 5.61 -0.45
C VAL A 331 -12.13 6.72 -0.48
N LEU A 332 -11.08 6.63 0.33
CA LEU A 332 -10.00 7.60 0.35
C LEU A 332 -9.34 7.75 -1.02
N ILE A 333 -8.93 6.62 -1.61
CA ILE A 333 -8.25 6.60 -2.92
C ILE A 333 -9.17 7.13 -4.02
N SER A 334 -10.45 6.78 -4.00
CA SER A 334 -11.45 7.33 -4.93
C SER A 334 -11.55 8.86 -4.84
N ARG A 335 -11.52 9.42 -3.63
CA ARG A 335 -11.56 10.88 -3.41
C ARG A 335 -10.29 11.59 -3.89
N TYR A 336 -9.13 10.94 -3.85
CA TYR A 336 -7.86 11.48 -4.33
C TYR A 336 -7.65 11.32 -5.82
N SER A 337 -8.16 10.24 -6.43
CA SER A 337 -8.04 10.00 -7.87
C SER A 337 -9.20 10.57 -8.69
N GLY A 338 -10.34 10.86 -8.06
CA GLY A 338 -11.57 11.21 -8.75
C GLY A 338 -12.26 10.02 -9.46
N GLN A 339 -11.70 8.82 -9.37
CA GLN A 339 -12.24 7.62 -10.01
C GLN A 339 -13.24 6.93 -9.08
N LEU A 340 -14.41 6.57 -9.60
CA LEU A 340 -15.46 5.87 -8.86
C LEU A 340 -15.36 4.34 -8.99
N ASP A 341 -14.57 3.85 -9.91
CA ASP A 341 -14.33 2.43 -10.16
C ASP A 341 -12.83 2.21 -10.26
N LEU A 342 -12.28 1.54 -9.26
CA LEU A 342 -10.83 1.43 -9.07
C LEU A 342 -10.43 0.10 -8.43
N VAL A 343 -9.15 -0.23 -8.50
CA VAL A 343 -8.57 -1.43 -7.90
C VAL A 343 -7.46 -1.07 -6.93
N VAL A 344 -7.49 -1.72 -5.78
CA VAL A 344 -6.39 -1.76 -4.81
C VAL A 344 -5.93 -3.20 -4.66
N GLY A 345 -4.63 -3.42 -4.68
CA GLY A 345 -4.05 -4.74 -4.43
C GLY A 345 -3.90 -5.03 -2.95
N SER A 346 -3.93 -6.31 -2.60
CA SER A 346 -3.54 -6.75 -1.26
C SER A 346 -2.74 -8.05 -1.33
N PRO A 347 -1.59 -8.12 -0.66
CA PRO A 347 -0.86 -9.37 -0.54
C PRO A 347 -1.60 -10.33 0.37
N ILE A 348 -1.57 -11.62 0.03
CA ILE A 348 -2.09 -12.71 0.84
C ILE A 348 -1.02 -13.76 1.06
N ALA A 349 -1.07 -14.46 2.21
CA ALA A 349 -0.11 -15.51 2.53
C ALA A 349 -0.25 -16.75 1.62
N ASN A 350 -1.41 -16.96 1.02
CA ASN A 350 -1.72 -18.05 0.07
C ASN A 350 -1.38 -19.46 0.62
N ARG A 351 -1.60 -19.68 1.92
CA ARG A 351 -1.33 -20.96 2.61
C ARG A 351 -2.65 -21.63 2.98
N ASN A 352 -3.33 -22.15 1.94
CA ASN A 352 -4.69 -22.68 2.04
C ASN A 352 -4.78 -24.09 2.62
N SER A 353 -3.64 -24.73 2.89
CA SER A 353 -3.56 -26.08 3.47
C SER A 353 -2.64 -26.10 4.70
N LYS A 354 -3.05 -26.83 5.73
CA LYS A 354 -2.22 -27.03 6.93
C LYS A 354 -0.85 -27.64 6.65
N SER A 355 -0.73 -28.41 5.57
CA SER A 355 0.54 -29.01 5.16
C SER A 355 1.57 -28.00 4.68
N VAL A 356 1.15 -26.81 4.17
CA VAL A 356 2.05 -25.75 3.70
C VAL A 356 2.29 -24.66 4.75
N GLU A 357 1.48 -24.60 5.83
CA GLU A 357 1.65 -23.61 6.90
C GLU A 357 3.07 -23.63 7.50
N PRO A 358 3.69 -24.81 7.82
CA PRO A 358 5.01 -24.87 8.42
C PRO A 358 6.18 -24.76 7.43
N LEU A 359 5.92 -24.60 6.14
CA LEU A 359 6.97 -24.53 5.12
C LEU A 359 7.53 -23.12 4.98
N MET A 360 8.82 -22.98 4.81
CA MET A 360 9.42 -21.77 4.28
C MET A 360 9.35 -21.78 2.75
N GLY A 361 9.18 -20.60 2.14
CA GLY A 361 9.13 -20.42 0.69
C GLY A 361 8.35 -19.18 0.27
N PHE A 362 8.32 -18.88 -1.00
CA PHE A 362 7.59 -17.74 -1.55
C PHE A 362 6.18 -18.16 -1.99
N PHE A 363 5.23 -18.18 -1.06
CA PHE A 363 3.83 -18.52 -1.31
C PHE A 363 2.97 -17.29 -1.62
N ALA A 364 3.40 -16.11 -1.18
CA ALA A 364 2.61 -14.89 -1.27
C ALA A 364 2.06 -14.65 -2.68
N ASN A 365 0.80 -14.26 -2.75
CA ASN A 365 0.12 -13.83 -3.97
C ASN A 365 -0.49 -12.45 -3.73
N THR A 366 -0.87 -11.76 -4.81
CA THR A 366 -1.56 -10.47 -4.75
C THR A 366 -2.97 -10.63 -5.29
N LEU A 367 -3.96 -10.15 -4.56
CA LEU A 367 -5.35 -10.08 -5.02
C LEU A 367 -5.71 -8.66 -5.41
N ALA A 368 -6.49 -8.52 -6.49
CA ALA A 368 -6.97 -7.24 -7.00
C ALA A 368 -8.40 -6.97 -6.50
N PHE A 369 -8.55 -6.11 -5.50
CA PHE A 369 -9.84 -5.76 -4.94
C PHE A 369 -10.44 -4.55 -5.66
N ARG A 370 -11.47 -4.79 -6.47
CA ARG A 370 -12.22 -3.74 -7.17
C ARG A 370 -13.26 -3.12 -6.24
N GLY A 371 -13.25 -1.80 -6.13
CA GLY A 371 -14.29 -1.00 -5.48
C GLY A 371 -15.04 -0.17 -6.53
N ASN A 372 -16.35 -0.33 -6.61
CA ASN A 372 -17.22 0.50 -7.45
C ASN A 372 -18.09 1.40 -6.58
N LEU A 373 -17.76 2.69 -6.55
CA LEU A 373 -18.41 3.72 -5.74
C LEU A 373 -19.48 4.50 -6.54
N SER A 374 -19.79 4.05 -7.75
CA SER A 374 -20.82 4.68 -8.61
C SER A 374 -22.18 4.68 -7.91
N GLY A 375 -22.98 5.71 -8.14
CA GLY A 375 -24.30 5.84 -7.50
C GLY A 375 -24.24 6.43 -6.09
N ASN A 376 -23.04 6.79 -5.57
CA ASN A 376 -22.86 7.42 -4.26
C ASN A 376 -23.56 6.65 -3.11
N PRO A 377 -23.21 5.37 -2.88
CA PRO A 377 -23.81 4.57 -1.82
C PRO A 377 -23.51 5.16 -0.43
N SER A 378 -24.24 4.71 0.61
CA SER A 378 -23.79 4.90 1.99
C SER A 378 -22.54 4.06 2.27
N PHE A 379 -21.77 4.40 3.31
CA PHE A 379 -20.62 3.58 3.67
C PHE A 379 -21.03 2.13 4.00
N ARG A 380 -22.16 1.92 4.66
CA ARG A 380 -22.70 0.58 4.95
C ARG A 380 -22.94 -0.24 3.68
N GLU A 381 -23.59 0.37 2.67
CA GLU A 381 -23.87 -0.30 1.39
C GLU A 381 -22.58 -0.66 0.66
N PHE A 382 -21.63 0.26 0.64
CA PHE A 382 -20.31 0.05 0.03
C PHE A 382 -19.48 -1.00 0.79
N HIS A 383 -19.51 -0.97 2.13
CA HIS A 383 -18.82 -1.95 2.98
C HIS A 383 -19.32 -3.38 2.72
N GLU A 384 -20.65 -3.59 2.58
CA GLU A 384 -21.20 -4.90 2.23
C GLU A 384 -20.75 -5.34 0.82
N GLN A 385 -20.67 -4.42 -0.15
CA GLN A 385 -20.14 -4.70 -1.49
C GLN A 385 -18.68 -5.14 -1.41
N VAL A 386 -17.83 -4.43 -0.67
CA VAL A 386 -16.41 -4.78 -0.47
C VAL A 386 -16.28 -6.12 0.23
N ARG A 387 -17.13 -6.41 1.22
CA ARG A 387 -17.19 -7.72 1.88
C ARG A 387 -17.45 -8.86 0.88
N GLN A 388 -18.46 -8.72 0.03
CA GLN A 388 -18.80 -9.74 -0.99
C GLN A 388 -17.66 -9.92 -2.00
N THR A 389 -17.11 -8.81 -2.51
CA THR A 389 -15.96 -8.82 -3.42
C THR A 389 -14.76 -9.54 -2.80
N THR A 390 -14.47 -9.26 -1.53
CA THR A 390 -13.33 -9.85 -0.81
C THR A 390 -13.51 -11.36 -0.61
N LEU A 391 -14.70 -11.80 -0.19
CA LEU A 391 -15.01 -13.23 -0.03
C LEU A 391 -14.92 -13.99 -1.37
N SER A 392 -15.41 -13.39 -2.43
CA SER A 392 -15.34 -13.98 -3.77
C SER A 392 -13.90 -14.04 -4.28
N ALA A 393 -13.09 -13.00 -4.03
CA ALA A 393 -11.66 -12.99 -4.37
C ALA A 393 -10.89 -14.08 -3.62
N TYR A 394 -11.16 -14.29 -2.33
CA TYR A 394 -10.56 -15.38 -1.56
C TYR A 394 -10.94 -16.77 -2.07
N ALA A 395 -12.16 -16.96 -2.59
CA ALA A 395 -12.54 -18.22 -3.22
C ALA A 395 -11.77 -18.49 -4.54
N HIS A 396 -11.14 -17.46 -5.11
CA HIS A 396 -10.40 -17.53 -6.37
C HIS A 396 -8.94 -17.05 -6.22
N GLN A 397 -8.36 -17.22 -5.03
CA GLN A 397 -7.03 -16.70 -4.70
C GLN A 397 -5.85 -17.53 -5.25
N ASP A 398 -6.14 -18.72 -5.79
CA ASP A 398 -5.08 -19.63 -6.25
C ASP A 398 -4.48 -19.24 -7.60
N LEU A 399 -5.13 -18.35 -8.36
CA LEU A 399 -4.58 -17.82 -9.60
C LEU A 399 -3.42 -16.87 -9.28
N PRO A 400 -2.20 -17.14 -9.75
CA PRO A 400 -1.09 -16.21 -9.59
C PRO A 400 -1.40 -14.87 -10.26
N PHE A 401 -1.09 -13.77 -9.58
CA PHE A 401 -1.34 -12.41 -10.07
C PHE A 401 -0.70 -12.16 -11.44
N GLU A 402 0.49 -12.68 -11.67
CA GLU A 402 1.22 -12.54 -12.93
C GLU A 402 0.50 -13.21 -14.08
N MET A 403 -0.04 -14.40 -13.83
CA MET A 403 -0.84 -15.11 -14.83
C MET A 403 -2.12 -14.34 -15.15
N LEU A 404 -2.74 -13.71 -14.14
CA LEU A 404 -3.89 -12.83 -14.34
C LEU A 404 -3.51 -11.65 -15.24
N VAL A 405 -2.43 -10.93 -14.95
CA VAL A 405 -1.94 -9.79 -15.75
C VAL A 405 -1.63 -10.20 -17.18
N GLU A 406 -0.96 -11.35 -17.37
CA GLU A 406 -0.66 -11.89 -18.70
C GLU A 406 -1.95 -12.21 -19.50
N LYS A 407 -2.93 -12.85 -18.86
CA LYS A 407 -4.18 -13.27 -19.52
C LYS A 407 -5.17 -12.12 -19.76
N LEU A 408 -5.03 -11.01 -19.04
CA LEU A 408 -5.78 -9.77 -19.31
C LEU A 408 -5.19 -8.95 -20.46
N GLN A 409 -3.97 -9.29 -20.93
CA GLN A 409 -3.27 -8.60 -22.01
C GLN A 409 -3.21 -7.07 -21.84
N LEU A 410 -2.93 -6.62 -20.62
CA LEU A 410 -2.81 -5.21 -20.30
C LEU A 410 -1.61 -4.58 -21.02
N ASP A 411 -1.76 -3.31 -21.42
CA ASP A 411 -0.66 -2.54 -22.00
C ASP A 411 0.52 -2.46 -21.01
N ARG A 412 1.72 -2.64 -21.54
CA ARG A 412 2.94 -2.57 -20.71
C ARG A 412 3.42 -1.14 -20.62
N ASP A 413 3.38 -0.62 -19.42
CA ASP A 413 3.93 0.69 -19.05
C ASP A 413 5.09 0.47 -18.06
N LEU A 414 6.29 0.88 -18.44
CA LEU A 414 7.49 0.72 -17.59
C LEU A 414 7.50 1.71 -16.41
N SER A 415 6.63 2.71 -16.43
CA SER A 415 6.53 3.72 -15.38
C SER A 415 5.68 3.29 -14.18
N ARG A 416 4.92 2.19 -14.30
CA ARG A 416 3.97 1.73 -13.26
C ARG A 416 3.73 0.22 -13.28
N ASN A 417 3.24 -0.31 -12.17
CA ASN A 417 2.81 -1.69 -12.11
C ASN A 417 1.49 -1.89 -12.88
N PRO A 418 1.35 -2.99 -13.64
CA PRO A 418 0.10 -3.28 -14.34
C PRO A 418 -1.01 -3.61 -13.33
N LEU A 419 -2.23 -3.14 -13.59
CA LEU A 419 -3.47 -3.38 -12.84
C LEU A 419 -3.47 -2.80 -11.41
N VAL A 420 -2.40 -2.93 -10.65
CA VAL A 420 -2.31 -2.53 -9.23
C VAL A 420 -1.15 -1.57 -9.03
N GLN A 421 -1.44 -0.30 -8.74
CA GLN A 421 -0.44 0.73 -8.42
C GLN A 421 -0.36 1.00 -6.92
N VAL A 422 -1.42 0.66 -6.17
CA VAL A 422 -1.54 0.87 -4.73
C VAL A 422 -1.82 -0.44 -4.02
N LEU A 423 -1.09 -0.72 -2.94
CA LEU A 423 -1.32 -1.86 -2.06
C LEU A 423 -1.88 -1.43 -0.71
N PHE A 424 -2.76 -2.26 -0.18
CA PHE A 424 -3.28 -2.14 1.19
C PHE A 424 -3.24 -3.49 1.90
N SER A 425 -2.68 -3.56 3.09
CA SER A 425 -2.64 -4.78 3.89
C SER A 425 -2.90 -4.54 5.37
N LEU A 426 -3.54 -5.50 6.00
CA LEU A 426 -3.57 -5.66 7.46
C LEU A 426 -2.80 -6.95 7.78
N GLN A 427 -1.63 -6.78 8.34
CA GLN A 427 -0.72 -7.88 8.65
C GLN A 427 -1.22 -8.64 9.88
N ASN A 428 -1.52 -9.89 9.70
CA ASN A 428 -1.94 -10.83 10.75
C ASN A 428 -0.99 -12.02 10.89
N THR A 429 0.24 -11.86 10.38
CA THR A 429 1.27 -12.87 10.59
C THR A 429 1.51 -13.04 12.09
N PRO A 430 1.59 -14.28 12.59
CA PRO A 430 1.90 -14.51 13.97
C PRO A 430 3.21 -13.79 14.32
N GLN A 431 3.15 -12.82 15.23
CA GLN A 431 4.37 -12.26 15.79
C GLN A 431 4.99 -13.37 16.64
N SER A 432 5.92 -14.12 16.05
CA SER A 432 6.79 -14.96 16.86
C SER A 432 7.58 -14.00 17.74
N SER A 433 7.37 -14.09 19.06
CA SER A 433 8.27 -13.44 20.00
C SER A 433 9.66 -14.01 19.72
N SER A 434 10.53 -13.19 19.13
CA SER A 434 11.94 -13.53 18.92
C SER A 434 12.62 -13.56 20.29
N ASN A 435 12.37 -14.61 21.09
CA ASN A 435 12.99 -14.80 22.39
C ASN A 435 14.04 -15.91 22.25
N LEU A 436 15.27 -15.52 22.00
CA LEU A 436 16.37 -16.46 22.24
C LEU A 436 16.60 -16.53 23.75
N SER A 437 16.50 -17.72 24.32
CA SER A 437 16.58 -17.93 25.77
C SER A 437 17.82 -17.25 26.39
N GLY A 438 17.60 -16.32 27.31
CA GLY A 438 18.67 -15.58 27.99
C GLY A 438 19.19 -14.36 27.20
N LEU A 439 18.59 -14.00 26.06
CA LEU A 439 18.97 -12.82 25.27
C LEU A 439 17.81 -11.84 25.13
N ILE A 440 18.11 -10.56 25.12
CA ILE A 440 17.19 -9.50 24.70
C ILE A 440 17.41 -9.29 23.20
N ILE A 441 16.34 -9.34 22.41
CA ILE A 441 16.40 -9.12 20.96
C ILE A 441 15.69 -7.82 20.62
N GLU A 442 16.36 -6.95 19.89
CA GLU A 442 15.83 -5.70 19.39
C GLU A 442 16.01 -5.62 17.87
N ASN A 443 14.96 -5.25 17.16
CA ASN A 443 15.09 -4.92 15.74
C ASN A 443 15.85 -3.60 15.60
N MET A 444 16.91 -3.60 14.78
CA MET A 444 17.67 -2.41 14.50
C MET A 444 17.18 -1.73 13.21
N PRO A 445 16.96 -0.42 13.24
CA PRO A 445 16.66 0.31 12.01
C PRO A 445 17.84 0.23 11.05
N LEU A 446 17.56 -0.21 9.84
CA LEU A 446 18.59 -0.26 8.79
C LEU A 446 18.78 1.13 8.17
N PRO A 447 20.01 1.55 7.93
CA PRO A 447 20.33 2.83 7.30
C PRO A 447 20.21 2.73 5.77
N LEU A 448 19.09 2.22 5.30
CA LEU A 448 18.86 1.96 3.87
C LEU A 448 17.80 2.91 3.34
N ASP A 449 18.00 3.35 2.09
CA ASP A 449 16.95 4.02 1.35
C ASP A 449 15.80 3.02 1.14
N VAL A 450 14.62 3.46 1.49
CA VAL A 450 13.41 2.65 1.31
C VAL A 450 13.17 2.44 -0.18
N ARG A 451 12.85 1.22 -0.56
CA ARG A 451 12.49 0.91 -1.94
C ARG A 451 10.99 0.75 -2.08
N ALA A 452 10.38 1.66 -2.84
CA ALA A 452 8.96 1.61 -3.16
C ALA A 452 8.74 0.76 -4.42
N ARG A 453 8.08 -0.37 -4.28
CA ARG A 453 7.70 -1.24 -5.40
C ARG A 453 6.40 -0.81 -6.07
N PHE A 454 5.59 -0.03 -5.39
CA PHE A 454 4.31 0.51 -5.81
C PHE A 454 4.31 2.04 -5.64
N ASP A 455 3.34 2.73 -6.21
CA ASP A 455 3.18 4.16 -5.99
C ASP A 455 2.92 4.45 -4.51
N LEU A 456 2.10 3.60 -3.86
CA LEU A 456 1.82 3.63 -2.43
C LEU A 456 1.56 2.22 -1.91
N GLU A 457 2.19 1.85 -0.81
CA GLU A 457 2.02 0.59 -0.11
C GLU A 457 1.69 0.87 1.36
N VAL A 458 0.48 0.51 1.79
CA VAL A 458 -0.06 0.76 3.12
C VAL A 458 -0.15 -0.54 3.89
N ASN A 459 0.60 -0.64 4.97
CA ASN A 459 0.62 -1.80 5.83
C ASN A 459 0.19 -1.41 7.25
N TYR A 460 -0.73 -2.15 7.84
CA TYR A 460 -1.15 -2.00 9.24
C TYR A 460 -0.88 -3.26 10.04
N TRP A 461 -0.49 -3.09 11.31
CA TRP A 461 -0.33 -4.16 12.29
C TRP A 461 -1.19 -3.87 13.52
N GLU A 462 -1.75 -4.91 14.11
CA GLU A 462 -2.39 -4.80 15.41
C GLU A 462 -1.32 -4.77 16.52
N ILE A 463 -1.36 -3.73 17.35
CA ILE A 463 -0.50 -3.57 18.52
C ILE A 463 -1.36 -3.39 19.78
N PRO A 464 -0.83 -3.58 21.00
CA PRO A 464 -1.60 -3.36 22.22
C PRO A 464 -2.23 -1.97 22.35
N GLY A 465 -1.62 -0.96 21.68
CA GLY A 465 -2.08 0.44 21.65
C GLY A 465 -3.12 0.77 20.58
N GLY A 466 -3.45 -0.15 19.67
CA GLY A 466 -4.35 0.09 18.54
C GLY A 466 -3.87 -0.53 17.24
N LEU A 467 -3.75 0.25 16.16
CA LEU A 467 -3.12 -0.16 14.91
C LEU A 467 -1.92 0.75 14.62
N GLU A 468 -0.81 0.13 14.28
CA GLU A 468 0.37 0.81 13.74
C GLU A 468 0.35 0.68 12.22
N GLY A 469 0.53 1.80 11.51
CA GLY A 469 0.55 1.89 10.07
C GLY A 469 1.93 2.31 9.57
N VAL A 470 2.44 1.60 8.58
CA VAL A 470 3.66 1.97 7.84
C VAL A 470 3.29 2.13 6.38
N TRP A 471 3.42 3.36 5.89
CA TRP A 471 3.09 3.75 4.53
C TRP A 471 4.37 3.99 3.75
N CYS A 472 4.67 3.08 2.82
CA CYS A 472 5.80 3.17 1.91
C CYS A 472 5.31 3.79 0.60
N TYR A 473 5.99 4.82 0.11
CA TYR A 473 5.56 5.56 -1.08
C TYR A 473 6.73 5.83 -2.03
N ASN A 474 6.43 6.00 -3.30
CA ASN A 474 7.40 6.39 -4.32
C ASN A 474 7.72 7.90 -4.17
N SER A 475 8.97 8.21 -3.74
CA SER A 475 9.42 9.58 -3.50
C SER A 475 9.66 10.39 -4.79
N ASP A 476 9.69 9.74 -5.96
CA ASP A 476 9.67 10.45 -7.25
C ASP A 476 8.28 10.94 -7.64
N LEU A 477 7.25 10.50 -6.92
CA LEU A 477 5.86 10.90 -7.17
C LEU A 477 5.29 11.78 -6.07
N PHE A 478 5.69 11.55 -4.81
CA PHE A 478 5.06 12.18 -3.64
C PHE A 478 6.08 12.76 -2.68
N ASP A 479 5.74 13.93 -2.13
CA ASP A 479 6.40 14.48 -0.95
C ASP A 479 5.93 13.76 0.33
N ALA A 480 6.80 13.68 1.34
CA ALA A 480 6.46 13.15 2.66
C ALA A 480 5.25 13.87 3.27
N THR A 481 5.17 15.18 3.13
CA THR A 481 4.06 16.01 3.64
C THR A 481 2.72 15.65 2.98
N THR A 482 2.72 15.26 1.71
CA THR A 482 1.52 14.80 1.01
C THR A 482 1.05 13.46 1.57
N ILE A 483 1.97 12.52 1.82
CA ILE A 483 1.62 11.22 2.42
C ILE A 483 1.15 11.39 3.86
N THR A 484 1.81 12.24 4.66
CA THR A 484 1.34 12.59 6.03
C THR A 484 -0.10 13.10 5.99
N ARG A 485 -0.41 14.04 5.10
CA ARG A 485 -1.77 14.58 4.91
C ARG A 485 -2.78 13.52 4.49
N ILE A 486 -2.42 12.61 3.57
CA ILE A 486 -3.29 11.50 3.15
C ILE A 486 -3.59 10.58 4.34
N GLY A 487 -2.60 10.28 5.18
CA GLY A 487 -2.76 9.48 6.38
C GLY A 487 -3.67 10.15 7.42
N GLU A 488 -3.54 11.46 7.64
CA GLU A 488 -4.44 12.24 8.51
C GLU A 488 -5.89 12.25 7.98
N HIS A 489 -6.06 12.38 6.67
CA HIS A 489 -7.37 12.28 6.03
C HIS A 489 -7.97 10.88 6.17
N PHE A 490 -7.15 9.84 6.09
CA PHE A 490 -7.61 8.47 6.34
C PHE A 490 -8.12 8.31 7.78
N GLN A 491 -7.39 8.83 8.76
CA GLN A 491 -7.83 8.80 10.17
C GLN A 491 -9.15 9.58 10.38
N THR A 492 -9.28 10.77 9.79
CA THR A 492 -10.51 11.58 9.84
C THR A 492 -11.69 10.83 9.23
N LEU A 493 -11.46 10.20 8.08
CA LEU A 493 -12.44 9.36 7.39
C LEU A 493 -12.90 8.19 8.27
N LEU A 494 -11.97 7.46 8.89
CA LEU A 494 -12.28 6.36 9.80
C LEU A 494 -13.10 6.81 11.01
N GLN A 495 -12.78 7.96 11.59
CA GLN A 495 -13.55 8.56 12.70
C GLN A 495 -14.98 8.89 12.27
N ALA A 496 -15.17 9.45 11.08
CA ALA A 496 -16.50 9.75 10.55
C ALA A 496 -17.32 8.48 10.27
N ILE A 497 -16.70 7.45 9.70
CA ILE A 497 -17.34 6.16 9.42
C ILE A 497 -17.86 5.50 10.70
N VAL A 498 -17.06 5.44 11.75
CA VAL A 498 -17.50 4.85 13.04
C VAL A 498 -18.54 5.71 13.76
N ALA A 499 -18.62 7.01 13.46
CA ALA A 499 -19.66 7.89 13.99
C ALA A 499 -21.00 7.68 13.28
N ASN A 500 -20.99 7.54 11.95
CA ASN A 500 -22.21 7.34 11.16
C ASN A 500 -21.92 6.59 9.82
N GLN A 501 -22.14 5.30 9.80
CA GLN A 501 -21.97 4.46 8.59
C GLN A 501 -23.08 4.63 7.53
N GLU A 502 -24.18 5.32 7.87
CA GLU A 502 -25.26 5.61 6.91
C GLU A 502 -24.97 6.84 6.03
N MET A 503 -23.89 7.57 6.34
CA MET A 503 -23.48 8.73 5.55
C MET A 503 -23.08 8.30 4.15
N ARG A 504 -23.48 9.10 3.13
CA ARG A 504 -23.06 8.89 1.75
C ARG A 504 -21.55 9.08 1.62
N ILE A 505 -20.90 8.25 0.80
CA ILE A 505 -19.43 8.30 0.66
C ILE A 505 -18.91 9.66 0.19
N SER A 506 -19.68 10.41 -0.59
CA SER A 506 -19.34 11.78 -1.02
C SER A 506 -19.37 12.81 0.12
N GLU A 507 -20.16 12.55 1.18
CA GLU A 507 -20.38 13.43 2.33
C GLU A 507 -19.38 13.17 3.47
N LEU A 508 -18.70 12.01 3.44
CA LEU A 508 -17.70 11.65 4.44
C LEU A 508 -16.56 12.69 4.46
N PRO A 509 -16.27 13.33 5.60
CA PRO A 509 -15.22 14.32 5.70
C PRO A 509 -13.83 13.70 5.56
N LEU A 510 -12.95 14.39 4.83
CA LEU A 510 -11.51 14.11 4.80
C LEU A 510 -10.74 15.14 5.63
N LEU A 511 -11.19 16.41 5.58
CA LEU A 511 -10.53 17.50 6.28
C LEU A 511 -10.84 17.49 7.76
N SER A 512 -9.82 17.68 8.57
CA SER A 512 -10.00 17.99 9.99
C SER A 512 -10.71 19.36 10.15
N PRO A 513 -11.34 19.64 11.31
CA PRO A 513 -11.94 20.95 11.57
C PRO A 513 -10.94 22.10 11.38
N ALA A 514 -9.66 21.91 11.76
CA ALA A 514 -8.60 22.90 11.59
C ALA A 514 -8.28 23.16 10.12
N GLN A 515 -8.08 22.10 9.33
CA GLN A 515 -7.83 22.22 7.88
C GLN A 515 -9.03 22.88 7.17
N ARG A 516 -10.26 22.52 7.55
CA ARG A 516 -11.45 23.14 7.01
C ARG A 516 -11.52 24.64 7.35
N HIS A 517 -11.20 25.03 8.59
CA HIS A 517 -11.14 26.41 9.02
C HIS A 517 -10.10 27.20 8.22
N GLN A 518 -8.91 26.65 8.07
CA GLN A 518 -7.83 27.26 7.28
C GLN A 518 -8.26 27.54 5.84
N LEU A 519 -8.84 26.55 5.17
CA LEU A 519 -9.26 26.68 3.76
C LEU A 519 -10.44 27.63 3.57
N LEU A 520 -11.42 27.63 4.50
CA LEU A 520 -12.67 28.37 4.31
C LEU A 520 -12.69 29.74 5.00
N VAL A 521 -11.85 29.95 6.01
CA VAL A 521 -11.83 31.19 6.81
C VAL A 521 -10.49 31.91 6.66
N GLU A 522 -9.37 31.27 7.09
CA GLU A 522 -8.08 31.97 7.15
C GLU A 522 -7.60 32.41 5.75
N TRP A 523 -7.68 31.51 4.76
CA TRP A 523 -7.26 31.83 3.37
C TRP A 523 -8.27 32.74 2.63
N ASN A 524 -9.47 32.90 3.17
CA ASN A 524 -10.49 33.80 2.64
C ASN A 524 -10.62 35.08 3.48
N ASP A 525 -9.76 35.29 4.45
CA ASP A 525 -9.70 36.56 5.20
C ASP A 525 -8.99 37.61 4.35
N THR A 526 -9.69 37.99 3.28
CA THR A 526 -9.23 38.96 2.27
C THR A 526 -9.84 40.33 2.46
N GLN A 527 -10.55 40.55 3.59
CA GLN A 527 -11.17 41.81 3.86
C GLN A 527 -10.11 42.90 4.09
N VAL A 528 -10.14 43.91 3.27
CA VAL A 528 -9.30 45.10 3.38
C VAL A 528 -10.17 46.35 3.38
N ASP A 529 -9.73 47.37 4.09
CA ASP A 529 -10.36 48.65 4.03
C ASP A 529 -10.09 49.34 2.70
N TYR A 530 -11.12 49.58 1.93
CA TYR A 530 -11.04 50.33 0.68
C TYR A 530 -12.20 51.31 0.62
N PRO A 531 -12.08 52.41 -0.14
CA PRO A 531 -13.18 53.40 -0.30
C PRO A 531 -14.40 52.78 -0.95
N HIS A 532 -15.43 52.40 -0.18
CA HIS A 532 -16.65 51.77 -0.70
C HIS A 532 -17.54 52.74 -1.49
N ASP A 533 -17.40 54.04 -1.23
CA ASP A 533 -18.24 55.09 -1.80
C ASP A 533 -17.69 55.70 -3.09
N LEU A 534 -16.51 55.25 -3.53
CA LEU A 534 -15.84 55.74 -4.75
C LEU A 534 -15.90 54.70 -5.88
N CYS A 535 -16.22 55.18 -7.05
CA CYS A 535 -16.08 54.39 -8.26
C CYS A 535 -14.61 54.31 -8.71
N ILE A 536 -14.28 53.28 -9.49
CA ILE A 536 -12.89 53.04 -9.96
C ILE A 536 -12.29 54.22 -10.71
N HIS A 537 -13.07 54.96 -11.49
CA HIS A 537 -12.63 56.13 -12.20
C HIS A 537 -12.41 57.36 -11.31
N GLU A 538 -13.05 57.39 -10.13
CA GLU A 538 -12.82 58.40 -9.09
C GLU A 538 -11.53 58.11 -8.35
N LEU A 539 -11.29 56.86 -7.97
CA LEU A 539 -9.99 56.42 -7.42
C LEU A 539 -8.83 56.70 -8.38
N PHE A 540 -9.05 56.50 -9.68
CA PHE A 540 -8.07 56.89 -10.69
C PHE A 540 -7.84 58.41 -10.70
N ALA A 541 -8.89 59.21 -10.57
CA ALA A 541 -8.75 60.67 -10.51
C ALA A 541 -7.97 61.13 -9.27
N GLU A 542 -8.21 60.52 -8.11
CA GLU A 542 -7.39 60.79 -6.91
C GLU A 542 -5.92 60.44 -7.13
N GLN A 543 -5.63 59.34 -7.84
CA GLN A 543 -4.25 58.94 -8.14
C GLN A 543 -3.58 59.93 -9.10
N VAL A 544 -4.34 60.50 -10.06
CA VAL A 544 -3.84 61.57 -10.94
C VAL A 544 -3.41 62.79 -10.12
N GLU A 545 -4.24 63.19 -9.13
CA GLU A 545 -3.90 64.33 -8.27
C GLU A 545 -2.65 64.09 -7.42
N ARG A 546 -2.44 62.84 -6.98
CA ARG A 546 -1.28 62.47 -6.15
C ARG A 546 0.03 62.37 -6.95
N ASN A 547 -0.03 61.81 -8.20
CA ASN A 547 1.15 61.46 -8.99
C ASN A 547 0.93 61.75 -10.50
N PRO A 548 0.70 63.00 -10.93
CA PRO A 548 0.31 63.32 -12.32
C PRO A 548 1.36 62.93 -13.36
N ASP A 549 2.64 63.09 -13.02
CA ASP A 549 3.78 62.86 -13.94
C ASP A 549 4.26 61.40 -13.98
N ALA A 550 3.71 60.54 -13.13
CA ALA A 550 4.07 59.12 -13.14
C ALA A 550 3.46 58.40 -14.36
N VAL A 551 4.15 57.41 -14.87
CA VAL A 551 3.62 56.57 -15.97
C VAL A 551 2.43 55.75 -15.46
N ALA A 552 1.26 55.97 -16.08
CA ALA A 552 0.03 55.25 -15.75
C ALA A 552 -0.14 54.00 -16.62
N VAL A 553 0.21 54.05 -17.88
CA VAL A 553 0.07 52.96 -18.84
C VAL A 553 1.22 53.01 -19.85
N ALA A 554 1.75 51.81 -20.18
CA ALA A 554 2.74 51.64 -21.23
C ALA A 554 2.31 50.51 -22.16
N PHE A 555 2.49 50.71 -23.46
CA PHE A 555 2.26 49.71 -24.48
C PHE A 555 3.33 49.84 -25.56
N GLU A 556 4.10 48.80 -25.78
CA GLU A 556 5.28 48.81 -26.66
C GLU A 556 6.25 49.94 -26.29
N GLU A 557 6.55 50.85 -27.21
CA GLU A 557 7.43 51.99 -26.98
C GLU A 557 6.69 53.27 -26.56
N GLN A 558 5.36 53.20 -26.43
CA GLN A 558 4.54 54.35 -26.06
C GLN A 558 4.11 54.25 -24.59
N GLN A 559 4.01 55.40 -23.96
CA GLN A 559 3.52 55.48 -22.58
C GLN A 559 2.75 56.77 -22.38
N LEU A 560 1.81 56.78 -21.41
CA LEU A 560 1.08 57.92 -20.95
C LEU A 560 1.27 58.09 -19.45
N THR A 561 1.45 59.32 -19.00
CA THR A 561 1.39 59.67 -17.59
C THR A 561 -0.06 59.62 -17.09
N TYR A 562 -0.23 59.66 -15.79
CA TYR A 562 -1.56 59.75 -15.17
C TYR A 562 -2.32 60.96 -15.64
N ASP A 563 -1.67 62.12 -15.75
CA ASP A 563 -2.31 63.35 -16.24
C ASP A 563 -2.70 63.26 -17.74
N GLU A 564 -1.80 62.78 -18.59
CA GLU A 564 -2.08 62.60 -20.03
C GLU A 564 -3.24 61.61 -20.26
N LEU A 565 -3.24 60.45 -19.53
CA LEU A 565 -4.32 59.49 -19.63
C LEU A 565 -5.64 60.08 -19.14
N ASN A 566 -5.60 60.83 -18.05
CA ASN A 566 -6.77 61.49 -17.49
C ASN A 566 -7.35 62.55 -18.44
N CYS A 567 -6.50 63.39 -19.07
CA CYS A 567 -6.89 64.37 -20.05
C CYS A 567 -7.59 63.73 -21.26
N ARG A 568 -7.01 62.67 -21.83
CA ARG A 568 -7.58 61.92 -22.95
C ARG A 568 -8.92 61.26 -22.57
N ALA A 569 -8.98 60.61 -21.40
CA ALA A 569 -10.20 59.96 -20.90
C ALA A 569 -11.32 60.99 -20.64
N ASN A 570 -10.99 62.18 -20.09
CA ASN A 570 -11.95 63.26 -19.88
C ASN A 570 -12.49 63.79 -21.21
N GLN A 571 -11.63 63.99 -22.23
CA GLN A 571 -12.08 64.43 -23.57
C GLN A 571 -13.07 63.42 -24.17
N LEU A 572 -12.75 62.12 -24.08
CA LEU A 572 -13.65 61.08 -24.57
C LEU A 572 -14.95 61.04 -23.75
N ALA A 573 -14.88 61.15 -22.41
CA ALA A 573 -16.06 61.18 -21.55
C ALA A 573 -17.01 62.33 -21.90
N HIS A 574 -16.48 63.53 -22.15
CA HIS A 574 -17.28 64.66 -22.57
C HIS A 574 -17.94 64.46 -23.98
N CYS A 575 -17.22 63.83 -24.89
CA CYS A 575 -17.79 63.48 -26.20
C CYS A 575 -18.91 62.42 -26.01
N LEU A 576 -18.70 61.37 -25.24
CA LEU A 576 -19.73 60.38 -25.00
C LEU A 576 -20.96 60.93 -24.30
N ARG A 577 -20.79 61.83 -23.33
CA ARG A 577 -21.91 62.54 -22.69
C ARG A 577 -22.70 63.37 -23.63
N SER A 578 -22.06 64.09 -24.61
CA SER A 578 -22.75 64.85 -25.65
C SER A 578 -23.56 63.95 -26.56
N LEU A 579 -23.21 62.67 -26.68
CA LEU A 579 -23.96 61.67 -27.45
C LEU A 579 -25.05 60.97 -26.61
N GLY A 580 -25.25 61.36 -25.34
CA GLY A 580 -26.30 60.86 -24.49
C GLY A 580 -25.86 59.68 -23.59
N VAL A 581 -24.56 59.38 -23.45
CA VAL A 581 -24.06 58.37 -22.52
C VAL A 581 -24.17 58.90 -21.09
N GLY A 582 -24.72 58.10 -20.21
CA GLY A 582 -24.89 58.34 -18.78
C GLY A 582 -25.15 57.06 -18.04
N ALA A 583 -25.75 57.14 -16.85
CA ALA A 583 -26.02 55.95 -16.01
C ALA A 583 -26.81 54.87 -16.78
N ASP A 584 -26.42 53.64 -16.64
CA ASP A 584 -27.02 52.46 -17.26
C ASP A 584 -26.97 52.42 -18.82
N VAL A 585 -26.22 53.29 -19.47
CA VAL A 585 -26.01 53.27 -20.92
C VAL A 585 -24.83 52.35 -21.25
N LEU A 586 -25.09 51.34 -22.08
CA LEU A 586 -24.07 50.43 -22.59
C LEU A 586 -23.31 51.05 -23.78
N VAL A 587 -21.98 51.04 -23.72
CA VAL A 587 -21.09 51.52 -24.77
C VAL A 587 -20.18 50.40 -25.24
N GLY A 588 -20.31 49.99 -26.50
CA GLY A 588 -19.42 48.97 -27.09
C GLY A 588 -18.00 49.52 -27.24
N ILE A 589 -17.01 48.79 -26.83
CA ILE A 589 -15.59 49.08 -27.06
C ILE A 589 -14.99 47.94 -27.89
N CYS A 590 -14.64 48.26 -29.15
CA CYS A 590 -14.09 47.30 -30.10
C CYS A 590 -12.72 47.81 -30.55
N VAL A 591 -11.68 47.47 -29.80
CA VAL A 591 -10.30 47.93 -30.04
C VAL A 591 -9.32 46.83 -29.73
N GLU A 592 -8.21 46.79 -30.46
CA GLU A 592 -7.07 45.96 -30.09
C GLU A 592 -6.39 46.48 -28.81
N ARG A 593 -5.50 45.66 -28.25
CA ARG A 593 -4.71 46.10 -27.09
C ARG A 593 -3.85 47.28 -27.44
N SER A 594 -4.08 48.41 -26.77
CA SER A 594 -3.42 49.69 -27.04
C SER A 594 -3.60 50.65 -25.86
N LEU A 595 -2.95 51.81 -25.92
CA LEU A 595 -3.20 52.90 -24.97
C LEU A 595 -4.64 53.41 -25.09
N GLU A 596 -5.20 53.41 -26.30
CA GLU A 596 -6.56 53.83 -26.62
C GLU A 596 -7.61 52.95 -25.95
N MET A 597 -7.30 51.63 -25.74
CA MET A 597 -8.18 50.74 -25.02
C MET A 597 -8.41 51.24 -23.59
N ILE A 598 -7.33 51.61 -22.88
CA ILE A 598 -7.41 52.13 -21.51
C ILE A 598 -8.10 53.50 -21.47
N VAL A 599 -7.79 54.37 -22.43
CA VAL A 599 -8.50 55.67 -22.61
C VAL A 599 -10.00 55.45 -22.82
N GLY A 600 -10.36 54.46 -23.66
CA GLY A 600 -11.74 54.08 -23.93
C GLY A 600 -12.49 53.61 -22.68
N LEU A 601 -11.90 52.66 -21.93
CA LEU A 601 -12.49 52.12 -20.70
C LEU A 601 -12.73 53.24 -19.67
N LEU A 602 -11.70 54.05 -19.37
CA LEU A 602 -11.82 55.16 -18.42
C LEU A 602 -12.79 56.23 -18.89
N GLY A 603 -12.78 56.56 -20.21
CA GLY A 603 -13.68 57.54 -20.80
C GLY A 603 -15.15 57.15 -20.68
N ILE A 604 -15.49 55.88 -20.91
CA ILE A 604 -16.85 55.35 -20.75
C ILE A 604 -17.29 55.42 -19.29
N LEU A 605 -16.43 54.95 -18.35
CA LEU A 605 -16.74 55.02 -16.92
C LEU A 605 -16.90 56.45 -16.41
N LYS A 606 -16.04 57.39 -16.84
CA LYS A 606 -16.14 58.81 -16.49
C LYS A 606 -17.37 59.50 -17.12
N ALA A 607 -17.88 58.99 -18.24
CA ALA A 607 -19.15 59.45 -18.81
C ALA A 607 -20.36 58.98 -18.00
N GLY A 608 -20.18 57.98 -17.10
CA GLY A 608 -21.24 57.34 -16.32
C GLY A 608 -21.82 56.10 -17.00
N GLY A 609 -21.28 55.69 -18.15
CA GLY A 609 -21.71 54.50 -18.89
C GLY A 609 -21.05 53.20 -18.40
N ALA A 610 -21.56 52.10 -18.91
CA ALA A 610 -20.95 50.78 -18.73
C ALA A 610 -20.38 50.28 -20.07
N TYR A 611 -19.15 49.78 -20.09
CA TYR A 611 -18.54 49.28 -21.29
C TYR A 611 -18.91 47.84 -21.59
N VAL A 612 -19.05 47.50 -22.86
CA VAL A 612 -19.23 46.15 -23.40
C VAL A 612 -18.01 45.82 -24.26
N PRO A 613 -17.10 44.94 -23.81
CA PRO A 613 -15.94 44.61 -24.62
C PRO A 613 -16.35 43.75 -25.81
N LEU A 614 -15.92 44.17 -26.99
CA LEU A 614 -16.12 43.49 -28.27
C LEU A 614 -14.74 43.15 -28.84
N ASP A 615 -14.48 41.88 -29.03
CA ASP A 615 -13.21 41.42 -29.59
C ASP A 615 -13.21 41.71 -31.11
N PRO A 616 -12.26 42.50 -31.64
CA PRO A 616 -12.21 42.84 -33.07
C PRO A 616 -12.01 41.61 -33.98
N ASP A 617 -11.48 40.49 -33.44
CA ASP A 617 -11.33 39.24 -34.18
C ASP A 617 -12.62 38.42 -34.29
N TYR A 618 -13.72 38.87 -33.68
CA TYR A 618 -15.01 38.19 -33.84
C TYR A 618 -15.56 38.29 -35.24
N PRO A 619 -16.21 37.23 -35.75
CA PRO A 619 -16.92 37.31 -37.03
C PRO A 619 -17.89 38.49 -37.07
N GLN A 620 -17.98 39.17 -38.24
CA GLN A 620 -18.79 40.38 -38.42
C GLN A 620 -20.28 40.17 -38.04
N GLU A 621 -20.80 38.95 -38.25
CA GLU A 621 -22.15 38.55 -37.83
C GLU A 621 -22.36 38.56 -36.31
N ARG A 622 -21.27 38.44 -35.52
CA ARG A 622 -21.31 38.48 -34.05
C ARG A 622 -21.11 39.89 -33.52
N LEU A 623 -20.47 40.79 -34.30
CA LEU A 623 -20.23 42.18 -33.93
C LEU A 623 -21.41 43.10 -34.32
N SER A 624 -22.23 42.71 -35.29
CA SER A 624 -23.44 43.40 -35.73
C SER A 624 -24.66 42.97 -34.92
#